data_62fdbc68049857b2c3c4971ac2ad6866
#
_entry.id   62fdbc68049857b2c3c4971ac2ad6866
#
_cell.length_a   1.000
_cell.length_b   1.000
_cell.length_c   1.000
_cell.angle_alpha   90.00
_cell.angle_beta   90.00
_cell.angle_gamma   90.00
#
_symmetry.space_group_name_H-M   'P 1'
#
loop_
_entity.id
_entity.type
_entity.pdbx_description
1 polymer ?
#
loop_
_entity_poly.entity_id
_entity_poly.type
_entity_poly.pdbx_seq_one_letter_code
_entity_poly.pdbx_strand_id
1 'polypeptide(L)' 'MSIFVGNLPFRAEQEDVTELFAQFGEVVNCALPLERDTGRKRGFAFIEMSDEATEEAAIEALQGAELMGRPLRINKAEP' A
#
# COMPACT_ATOMS: atom_id res chain seq x y z
N MET A 1 -1.71 4.82 12.71
CA MET A 1 -1.10 3.57 12.25
C MET A 1 -1.24 3.44 10.76
N SER A 2 -0.37 2.70 10.14
CA SER A 2 -0.38 2.60 8.68
C SER A 2 -0.14 1.16 8.24
N ILE A 3 -0.31 0.95 6.93
CA ILE A 3 -0.14 -0.37 6.31
C ILE A 3 1.09 -0.28 5.41
N PHE A 4 2.02 -1.23 5.58
CA PHE A 4 3.15 -1.36 4.69
C PHE A 4 2.76 -2.23 3.50
N VAL A 5 3.00 -1.72 2.29
CA VAL A 5 2.72 -2.45 1.05
C VAL A 5 4.04 -2.61 0.31
N GLY A 6 4.57 -3.82 0.29
CA GLY A 6 5.86 -4.09 -0.33
C GLY A 6 5.73 -4.92 -1.60
N ASN A 7 6.84 -5.10 -2.28
CA ASN A 7 6.94 -5.84 -3.52
C ASN A 7 6.07 -5.25 -4.63
N LEU A 8 5.93 -3.92 -4.63
CA LEU A 8 5.14 -3.22 -5.63
C LEU A 8 5.74 -3.34 -7.02
N PRO A 9 4.90 -3.52 -8.05
CA PRO A 9 5.37 -3.46 -9.43
C PRO A 9 5.95 -2.07 -9.72
N PHE A 10 6.95 -2.03 -10.55
CA PHE A 10 7.59 -0.77 -10.93
C PHE A 10 6.60 0.21 -11.54
N ARG A 11 5.59 -0.31 -12.23
CA ARG A 11 4.59 0.50 -12.92
C ARG A 11 3.44 0.98 -12.04
N ALA A 12 3.37 0.48 -10.81
CA ALA A 12 2.28 0.86 -9.90
C ALA A 12 2.46 2.30 -9.45
N GLU A 13 1.38 3.06 -9.53
CA GLU A 13 1.35 4.44 -9.10
C GLU A 13 0.57 4.57 -7.80
N GLN A 14 0.66 5.75 -7.20
CA GLN A 14 -0.05 6.03 -5.97
C GLN A 14 -1.55 5.74 -6.09
N GLU A 15 -2.14 6.11 -7.24
CA GLU A 15 -3.56 5.85 -7.50
C GLU A 15 -3.90 4.37 -7.48
N ASP A 16 -3.03 3.54 -8.05
CA ASP A 16 -3.29 2.11 -8.13
C ASP A 16 -3.35 1.49 -6.73
N VAL A 17 -2.42 1.90 -5.88
CA VAL A 17 -2.38 1.40 -4.50
C VAL A 17 -3.58 1.92 -3.72
N THR A 18 -3.89 3.19 -3.88
CA THR A 18 -5.03 3.81 -3.21
C THR A 18 -6.34 3.12 -3.58
N GLU A 19 -6.55 2.84 -4.86
CA GLU A 19 -7.76 2.16 -5.31
C GLU A 19 -7.91 0.77 -4.71
N LEU A 20 -6.80 0.05 -4.60
CA LEU A 20 -6.81 -1.28 -4.03
C LEU A 20 -7.35 -1.27 -2.59
N PHE A 21 -6.93 -0.28 -1.81
CA PHE A 21 -7.34 -0.17 -0.42
C PHE A 21 -8.68 0.53 -0.24
N ALA A 22 -9.07 1.38 -1.18
CA ALA A 22 -10.33 2.13 -1.10
C ALA A 22 -11.56 1.23 -1.07
N GLN A 23 -11.42 -0.01 -1.50
CA GLN A 23 -12.52 -0.98 -1.46
C GLN A 23 -12.93 -1.33 -0.03
N PHE A 24 -12.05 -1.13 0.93
CA PHE A 24 -12.28 -1.50 2.33
C PHE A 24 -12.70 -0.34 3.21
N GLY A 25 -12.49 0.88 2.73
CA GLY A 25 -12.81 2.07 3.48
C GLY A 25 -12.06 3.27 2.96
N GLU A 26 -12.15 4.37 3.67
CA GLU A 26 -11.53 5.61 3.24
C GLU A 26 -10.01 5.59 3.43
N VAL A 27 -9.27 5.88 2.38
CA VAL A 27 -7.82 6.04 2.44
C VAL A 27 -7.52 7.50 2.75
N VAL A 28 -6.91 7.74 3.90
CA VAL A 28 -6.59 9.09 4.36
C VAL A 28 -5.30 9.58 3.74
N ASN A 29 -4.32 8.68 3.60
CA ASN A 29 -3.02 9.06 3.06
C ASN A 29 -2.38 7.86 2.37
N CYS A 30 -1.63 8.14 1.31
CA CYS A 30 -0.85 7.13 0.60
C CYS A 30 0.50 7.72 0.26
N ALA A 31 1.56 7.15 0.80
CA ALA A 31 2.92 7.59 0.52
C ALA A 31 3.61 6.55 -0.34
N LEU A 32 4.19 7.00 -1.45
CA LEU A 32 4.95 6.16 -2.36
C LEU A 32 6.37 6.73 -2.47
N PRO A 33 7.27 6.32 -1.56
CA PRO A 33 8.61 6.90 -1.50
C PRO A 33 9.42 6.69 -2.78
N LEU A 34 10.25 7.67 -3.09
CA LEU A 34 11.12 7.62 -4.25
C LEU A 34 12.58 7.67 -3.81
N GLU A 35 13.46 7.10 -4.64
CA GLU A 35 14.89 7.20 -4.41
C GLU A 35 15.32 8.65 -4.61
N ARG A 36 16.15 9.13 -3.71
CA ARG A 36 16.63 10.52 -3.75
C ARG A 36 17.45 10.82 -4.99
N ASP A 37 18.30 9.88 -5.35
CA ASP A 37 19.28 10.12 -6.43
C ASP A 37 18.69 9.94 -7.81
N THR A 38 17.79 9.01 -7.98
CA THR A 38 17.28 8.63 -9.30
C THR A 38 15.83 9.02 -9.53
N GLY A 39 15.09 9.33 -8.46
CA GLY A 39 13.66 9.58 -8.55
C GLY A 39 12.82 8.35 -8.81
N ARG A 40 13.42 7.18 -8.74
CA ARG A 40 12.71 5.92 -8.98
C ARG A 40 11.93 5.47 -7.76
N LYS A 41 10.86 4.73 -8.00
CA LYS A 41 10.06 4.15 -6.93
C LYS A 41 10.88 3.11 -6.17
N ARG A 42 10.72 3.10 -4.85
CA ARG A 42 11.47 2.19 -4.00
C ARG A 42 10.83 0.82 -3.88
N GLY A 43 9.66 0.62 -4.48
CA GLY A 43 8.99 -0.66 -4.50
C GLY A 43 8.11 -0.93 -3.29
N PHE A 44 7.83 0.08 -2.48
CA PHE A 44 6.91 -0.06 -1.36
C PHE A 44 6.13 1.23 -1.14
N ALA A 45 5.03 1.11 -0.41
CA ALA A 45 4.18 2.25 -0.09
C ALA A 45 3.66 2.10 1.33
N PHE A 46 3.17 3.20 1.87
CA PHE A 46 2.48 3.22 3.17
C PHE A 46 1.09 3.76 2.96
N ILE A 47 0.11 3.05 3.48
CA ILE A 47 -1.30 3.44 3.40
C ILE A 47 -1.81 3.73 4.79
N GLU A 48 -2.48 4.86 4.95
CA GLU A 48 -3.18 5.19 6.19
C GLU A 48 -4.67 5.28 5.90
N MET A 49 -5.47 4.54 6.65
CA MET A 49 -6.91 4.54 6.48
C MET A 49 -7.59 5.27 7.64
N SER A 50 -8.89 5.51 7.49
CA SER A 50 -9.62 6.34 8.45
C SER A 50 -9.70 5.75 9.85
N ASP A 51 -9.65 4.43 9.98
CA ASP A 51 -9.64 3.80 11.29
C ASP A 51 -8.87 2.49 11.27
N GLU A 52 -8.50 2.04 12.47
CA GLU A 52 -7.66 0.86 12.66
C GLU A 52 -8.37 -0.43 12.24
N ALA A 53 -9.66 -0.52 12.51
CA ALA A 53 -10.43 -1.71 12.15
C ALA A 53 -10.44 -1.91 10.64
N THR A 54 -10.58 -0.81 9.88
CA THR A 54 -10.52 -0.87 8.43
C THR A 54 -9.14 -1.29 7.95
N GLU A 55 -8.09 -0.78 8.61
CA GLU A 55 -6.72 -1.17 8.25
C GLU A 55 -6.50 -2.66 8.46
N GLU A 56 -6.94 -3.19 9.58
CA GLU A 56 -6.77 -4.61 9.87
C GLU A 56 -7.55 -5.47 8.89
N ALA A 57 -8.77 -5.08 8.56
CA ALA A 57 -9.59 -5.81 7.58
C ALA A 57 -8.91 -5.83 6.21
N ALA A 58 -8.36 -4.69 5.80
CA ALA A 58 -7.67 -4.58 4.52
C ALA A 58 -6.41 -5.44 4.50
N ILE A 59 -5.63 -5.41 5.58
CA ILE A 59 -4.42 -6.22 5.68
C ILE A 59 -4.75 -7.69 5.52
N GLU A 60 -5.76 -8.15 6.23
CA GLU A 60 -6.14 -9.56 6.19
C GLU A 60 -6.66 -9.96 4.81
N ALA A 61 -7.52 -9.13 4.22
CA ALA A 61 -8.12 -9.44 2.93
C ALA A 61 -7.11 -9.38 1.78
N LEU A 62 -6.09 -8.54 1.89
CA LEU A 62 -5.15 -8.31 0.80
C LEU A 62 -3.85 -9.09 0.92
N GLN A 63 -3.76 -10.00 1.92
CA GLN A 63 -2.59 -10.87 2.00
C GLN A 63 -2.48 -11.71 0.74
N GLY A 64 -1.34 -11.63 0.06
CA GLY A 64 -1.13 -12.37 -1.17
C GLY A 64 -1.84 -11.84 -2.40
N ALA A 65 -2.52 -10.70 -2.27
CA ALA A 65 -3.20 -10.09 -3.41
C ALA A 65 -2.17 -9.67 -4.46
N GLU A 66 -2.58 -9.77 -5.72
CA GLU A 66 -1.71 -9.38 -6.81
C GLU A 66 -2.11 -8.02 -7.38
N LEU A 67 -1.11 -7.23 -7.73
CA LEU A 67 -1.31 -5.98 -8.44
C LEU A 67 -0.44 -6.04 -9.69
N MET A 68 -1.08 -5.91 -10.85
CA MET A 68 -0.38 -5.99 -12.14
C MET A 68 0.45 -7.28 -12.26
N GLY A 69 -0.11 -8.39 -11.74
CA GLY A 69 0.51 -9.70 -11.83
C GLY A 69 1.59 -9.99 -10.79
N ARG A 70 1.80 -9.09 -9.84
CA ARG A 70 2.84 -9.24 -8.84
C ARG A 70 2.25 -9.36 -7.44
N PRO A 71 2.57 -10.42 -6.68
CA PRO A 71 2.01 -10.57 -5.34
C PRO A 71 2.59 -9.52 -4.39
N LEU A 72 1.71 -8.88 -3.65
CA LEU A 72 2.10 -7.83 -2.72
C LEU A 72 2.42 -8.39 -1.34
N ARG A 73 3.30 -7.69 -0.63
CA ARG A 73 3.56 -7.97 0.77
C ARG A 73 2.83 -6.91 1.59
N ILE A 74 1.83 -7.35 2.35
CA ILE A 74 1.00 -6.45 3.12
C ILE A 74 1.23 -6.72 4.60
N ASN A 75 1.66 -5.71 5.32
CA ASN A 75 1.92 -5.81 6.76
C ASN A 75 1.51 -4.55 7.47
N LYS A 76 1.25 -4.69 8.76
CA LYS A 76 0.99 -3.53 9.59
C LYS A 76 2.31 -2.78 9.79
N ALA A 77 2.32 -1.49 9.51
CA ALA A 77 3.48 -0.65 9.72
C ALA A 77 3.28 0.10 11.04
N GLU A 78 4.17 -0.12 11.98
CA GLU A 78 4.12 0.56 13.26
C GLU A 78 5.27 1.55 13.38
N PRO A 79 5.01 2.71 14.03
CA PRO A 79 6.06 3.69 14.23
C PRO A 79 7.16 3.18 15.17
#